data_b91a2bfa1a92d7ff772832523a9ee8eb
#
_entry.id   b91a2bfa1a92d7ff772832523a9ee8eb
#
_cell.length_a   1.000
_cell.length_b   1.000
_cell.length_c   1.000
_cell.angle_alpha   90.00
_cell.angle_beta   90.00
_cell.angle_gamma   90.00
#
_symmetry.space_group_name_H-M   'P 1'
#
loop_
_entity.id
_entity.type
_entity.pdbx_description
1 polymer ?
#
loop_
_entity_poly.entity_id
_entity_poly.type
_entity_poly.pdbx_seq_one_letter_code
_entity_poly.pdbx_strand_id
1 'polypeptide(L)'
;MSKENITAGTEDATMTNEEKNAEIRKYEDDILAGLLEAANYKNDEEDTVKIKIKRHGAIVLEFRIRPLSEDEYQNCRKKNTNYKRNRQSGTRVAESLEVARYRSQLIYEATVDEDREKIWDNRAAWNKLNVLNGIDLVEVVLKAGEKDAILEKLDEISGYQPNVEEVVKN
;
A
#
# COMPACT_ATOMS: atom_id res chain seq x y z
N MET A 1 53.43 47.05 -34.77
CA MET A 1 53.06 45.77 -34.19
C MET A 1 52.19 46.02 -32.96
N SER A 2 50.88 45.94 -33.13
CA SER A 2 49.92 46.17 -32.07
C SER A 2 49.59 44.84 -31.43
N LYS A 3 49.82 44.72 -30.12
CA LYS A 3 49.36 43.61 -29.31
C LYS A 3 47.96 43.93 -28.83
N GLU A 4 46.97 43.30 -29.41
CA GLU A 4 45.62 43.28 -28.84
C GLU A 4 45.58 42.36 -27.63
N ASN A 5 45.35 42.98 -26.48
CA ASN A 5 44.99 42.29 -25.27
C ASN A 5 43.49 41.98 -25.33
N ILE A 6 43.17 40.69 -25.51
CA ILE A 6 41.81 40.18 -25.30
C ILE A 6 41.69 39.82 -23.82
N THR A 7 41.10 40.72 -23.06
CA THR A 7 40.59 40.39 -21.72
C THR A 7 39.25 39.68 -21.86
N ALA A 8 39.25 38.39 -21.71
CA ALA A 8 38.03 37.64 -21.53
C ALA A 8 37.45 37.97 -20.13
N GLY A 9 36.46 38.84 -20.12
CA GLY A 9 35.65 39.10 -18.94
C GLY A 9 34.74 37.90 -18.71
N THR A 10 35.08 37.09 -17.74
CA THR A 10 34.11 36.18 -17.10
C THR A 10 33.20 37.06 -16.26
N GLU A 11 32.05 37.44 -16.80
CA GLU A 11 30.95 37.95 -16.01
C GLU A 11 30.41 36.79 -15.16
N ASP A 12 30.97 36.67 -13.95
CA ASP A 12 30.34 35.90 -12.87
C ASP A 12 29.12 36.72 -12.48
N ALA A 13 27.96 36.33 -13.01
CA ALA A 13 26.68 36.95 -12.72
C ALA A 13 26.33 36.56 -11.24
N THR A 14 26.79 37.42 -10.33
CA THR A 14 26.40 37.34 -8.93
C THR A 14 24.93 37.67 -8.80
N MET A 15 24.11 36.64 -8.63
CA MET A 15 22.66 36.78 -8.35
C MET A 15 22.44 37.72 -7.18
N THR A 16 21.48 38.61 -7.34
CA THR A 16 21.06 39.52 -6.26
C THR A 16 20.41 38.72 -5.12
N ASN A 17 20.37 39.30 -3.91
CA ASN A 17 19.71 38.66 -2.78
C ASN A 17 18.22 38.42 -3.05
N GLU A 18 17.57 39.25 -3.84
CA GLU A 18 16.16 39.06 -4.24
C GLU A 18 15.98 37.88 -5.18
N GLU A 19 16.89 37.69 -6.13
CA GLU A 19 16.89 36.54 -7.04
C GLU A 19 17.15 35.24 -6.29
N LYS A 20 18.08 35.23 -5.35
CA LYS A 20 18.35 34.07 -4.49
C LYS A 20 17.13 33.71 -3.63
N ASN A 21 16.47 34.70 -3.05
CA ASN A 21 15.26 34.50 -2.27
C ASN A 21 14.09 33.99 -3.12
N ALA A 22 13.96 34.46 -4.36
CA ALA A 22 12.96 33.97 -5.31
C ALA A 22 13.18 32.51 -5.70
N GLU A 23 14.44 32.10 -5.93
CA GLU A 23 14.79 30.70 -6.21
C GLU A 23 14.53 29.78 -5.02
N ILE A 24 14.88 30.23 -3.81
CA ILE A 24 14.63 29.45 -2.59
C ILE A 24 13.11 29.22 -2.41
N ARG A 25 12.29 30.26 -2.58
CA ARG A 25 10.83 30.11 -2.48
C ARG A 25 10.28 29.18 -3.54
N LYS A 26 10.73 29.28 -4.77
CA LYS A 26 10.32 28.38 -5.85
C LYS A 26 10.67 26.93 -5.52
N TYR A 27 11.85 26.68 -4.99
CA TYR A 27 12.30 25.35 -4.58
C TYR A 27 11.46 24.80 -3.42
N GLU A 28 11.13 25.63 -2.44
CA GLU A 28 10.23 25.26 -1.33
C GLU A 28 8.82 24.94 -1.81
N ASP A 29 8.27 25.73 -2.75
CA ASP A 29 6.97 25.49 -3.35
C ASP A 29 6.94 24.22 -4.18
N ASP A 30 8.02 23.89 -4.91
CA ASP A 30 8.17 22.67 -5.68
C ASP A 30 8.22 21.42 -4.75
N ILE A 31 8.91 21.51 -3.61
CA ILE A 31 8.94 20.46 -2.58
C ILE A 31 7.54 20.25 -1.99
N LEU A 32 6.87 21.33 -1.62
CA LEU A 32 5.52 21.27 -1.07
C LEU A 32 4.54 20.65 -2.06
N ALA A 33 4.60 21.06 -3.32
CA ALA A 33 3.78 20.47 -4.39
C ALA A 33 4.03 18.96 -4.53
N GLY A 34 5.29 18.53 -4.53
CA GLY A 34 5.66 17.12 -4.57
C GLY A 34 5.17 16.32 -3.37
N LEU A 35 5.22 16.89 -2.17
CA LEU A 35 4.71 16.25 -0.95
C LEU A 35 3.18 16.11 -0.98
N LEU A 36 2.47 17.14 -1.46
CA LEU A 36 1.02 17.09 -1.60
C LEU A 36 0.58 16.09 -2.66
N GLU A 37 1.28 16.03 -3.79
CA GLU A 37 1.02 15.04 -4.83
C GLU A 37 1.25 13.61 -4.31
N ALA A 38 2.37 13.37 -3.62
CA ALA A 38 2.67 12.07 -3.03
C ALA A 38 1.63 11.66 -1.96
N ALA A 39 1.16 12.61 -1.16
CA ALA A 39 0.11 12.35 -0.16
C ALA A 39 -1.24 12.05 -0.80
N ASN A 40 -1.60 12.75 -1.85
CA ASN A 40 -2.83 12.48 -2.61
C ASN A 40 -2.78 11.10 -3.27
N TYR A 41 -1.64 10.75 -3.88
CA TYR A 41 -1.43 9.45 -4.51
C TYR A 41 -1.58 8.28 -3.53
N LYS A 42 -1.14 8.48 -2.27
CA LYS A 42 -1.30 7.47 -1.21
C LYS A 42 -2.78 7.20 -0.87
N ASN A 43 -3.64 8.19 -1.03
CA ASN A 43 -5.07 8.11 -0.70
C ASN A 43 -5.96 7.89 -1.93
N ASP A 44 -5.39 7.69 -3.11
CA ASP A 44 -6.15 7.59 -4.34
C ASP A 44 -6.87 6.25 -4.42
N GLU A 45 -8.20 6.29 -4.43
CA GLU A 45 -9.08 5.12 -4.58
C GLU A 45 -8.99 4.51 -6.00
N GLU A 46 -8.31 5.16 -6.93
CA GLU A 46 -8.12 4.70 -8.31
C GLU A 46 -7.11 3.54 -8.43
N ASP A 47 -6.30 3.28 -7.40
CA ASP A 47 -5.33 2.17 -7.38
C ASP A 47 -5.96 0.79 -7.13
N THR A 48 -7.24 0.63 -7.42
CA THR A 48 -7.91 -0.66 -7.28
C THR A 48 -7.49 -1.63 -8.38
N VAL A 49 -7.30 -2.89 -8.00
CA VAL A 49 -6.98 -3.98 -8.91
C VAL A 49 -8.12 -4.98 -8.94
N LYS A 50 -8.52 -5.38 -10.16
CA LYS A 50 -9.53 -6.40 -10.36
C LYS A 50 -8.91 -7.79 -10.25
N ILE A 51 -9.39 -8.57 -9.30
CA ILE A 51 -9.01 -9.96 -9.10
C ILE A 51 -10.02 -10.88 -9.79
N LYS A 52 -9.51 -11.83 -10.55
CA LYS A 52 -10.31 -12.84 -11.24
C LYS A 52 -9.85 -14.22 -10.83
N ILE A 53 -10.72 -14.97 -10.18
CA ILE A 53 -10.45 -16.36 -9.81
C ILE A 53 -10.96 -17.27 -10.93
N LYS A 54 -10.04 -17.99 -11.53
CA LYS A 54 -10.34 -18.95 -12.60
C LYS A 54 -10.22 -20.37 -12.08
N ARG A 55 -11.21 -21.19 -12.38
CA ARG A 55 -11.20 -22.63 -12.11
C ARG A 55 -11.72 -23.37 -13.35
N HIS A 56 -11.01 -24.39 -13.74
CA HIS A 56 -11.35 -25.18 -14.95
C HIS A 56 -11.58 -24.33 -16.21
N GLY A 57 -10.77 -23.28 -16.38
CA GLY A 57 -10.83 -22.41 -17.55
C GLY A 57 -11.93 -21.33 -17.52
N ALA A 58 -12.79 -21.31 -16.49
CA ALA A 58 -13.85 -20.32 -16.34
C ALA A 58 -13.59 -19.39 -15.15
N ILE A 59 -14.00 -18.13 -15.27
CA ILE A 59 -14.00 -17.18 -14.16
C ILE A 59 -15.17 -17.52 -13.25
N VAL A 60 -14.87 -17.91 -12.01
CA VAL A 60 -15.87 -18.28 -11.01
C VAL A 60 -16.15 -17.17 -10.01
N LEU A 61 -15.23 -16.22 -9.84
CA LEU A 61 -15.36 -15.11 -8.93
C LEU A 61 -14.55 -13.92 -9.43
N GLU A 62 -15.08 -12.73 -9.30
CA GLU A 62 -14.41 -11.47 -9.66
C GLU A 62 -14.72 -10.42 -8.59
N PHE A 63 -13.69 -9.72 -8.12
CA PHE A 63 -13.82 -8.63 -7.15
C PHE A 63 -12.63 -7.69 -7.26
N ARG A 64 -12.78 -6.50 -6.70
CA ARG A 64 -11.73 -5.47 -6.68
C ARG A 64 -11.11 -5.38 -5.30
N ILE A 65 -9.79 -5.20 -5.28
CA ILE A 65 -9.05 -4.89 -4.06
C ILE A 65 -8.46 -3.48 -4.14
N ARG A 66 -8.35 -2.85 -2.98
CA ARG A 66 -7.74 -1.53 -2.79
C ARG A 66 -6.47 -1.65 -1.96
N PRO A 67 -5.55 -0.68 -2.04
CA PRO A 67 -4.42 -0.62 -1.13
C PRO A 67 -4.88 -0.58 0.33
N LEU A 68 -4.11 -1.19 1.21
CA LEU A 68 -4.27 -1.08 2.65
C LEU A 68 -3.22 -0.12 3.23
N SER A 69 -3.61 0.67 4.21
CA SER A 69 -2.70 1.48 5.00
C SER A 69 -1.92 0.61 5.99
N GLU A 70 -0.81 1.13 6.50
CA GLU A 70 -0.02 0.45 7.53
C GLU A 70 -0.85 0.12 8.78
N ASP A 71 -1.72 1.04 9.19
CA ASP A 71 -2.62 0.84 10.33
C ASP A 71 -3.61 -0.30 10.07
N GLU A 72 -4.14 -0.42 8.86
CA GLU A 72 -5.04 -1.53 8.47
C GLU A 72 -4.32 -2.87 8.52
N TYR A 73 -3.09 -2.97 8.01
CA TYR A 73 -2.26 -4.17 8.14
C TYR A 73 -2.01 -4.55 9.61
N GLN A 74 -1.63 -3.57 10.42
CA GLN A 74 -1.38 -3.80 11.85
C GLN A 74 -2.64 -4.21 12.61
N ASN A 75 -3.80 -3.63 12.29
CA ASN A 75 -5.07 -4.00 12.88
C ASN A 75 -5.45 -5.44 12.54
N CYS A 76 -5.30 -5.85 11.29
CA CYS A 76 -5.50 -7.24 10.88
C CYS A 76 -4.57 -8.19 11.63
N ARG A 77 -3.32 -7.82 11.81
CA ARG A 77 -2.33 -8.60 12.55
C ARG A 77 -2.70 -8.72 14.03
N LYS A 78 -3.07 -7.63 14.67
CA LYS A 78 -3.49 -7.62 16.10
C LYS A 78 -4.70 -8.50 16.34
N LYS A 79 -5.71 -8.44 15.46
CA LYS A 79 -6.92 -9.25 15.57
C LYS A 79 -6.67 -10.75 15.47
N ASN A 80 -5.59 -11.15 14.80
CA ASN A 80 -5.24 -12.56 14.57
C ASN A 80 -4.01 -13.01 15.37
N THR A 81 -3.53 -12.19 16.30
CA THR A 81 -2.43 -12.53 17.19
C THR A 81 -2.98 -13.04 18.52
N ASN A 82 -2.54 -14.22 18.93
CA ASN A 82 -2.84 -14.76 20.26
C ASN A 82 -1.88 -14.15 21.27
N TYR A 83 -2.43 -13.62 22.37
CA TYR A 83 -1.67 -13.00 23.45
C TYR A 83 -1.73 -13.85 24.70
N LYS A 84 -0.58 -14.04 25.33
CA LYS A 84 -0.46 -14.67 26.64
C LYS A 84 -0.12 -13.63 27.70
N ARG A 85 -0.76 -13.75 28.85
CA ARG A 85 -0.45 -12.88 29.99
C ARG A 85 0.81 -13.38 30.69
N ASN A 86 1.83 -12.54 30.77
CA ASN A 86 3.00 -12.81 31.58
C ASN A 86 2.61 -12.72 33.07
N ARG A 87 2.76 -13.82 33.81
CA ARG A 87 2.37 -13.90 35.24
C ARG A 87 3.25 -13.03 36.14
N GLN A 88 4.49 -12.74 35.71
CA GLN A 88 5.43 -11.94 36.53
C GLN A 88 5.22 -10.44 36.35
N SER A 89 5.00 -9.97 35.13
CA SER A 89 4.85 -8.54 34.81
C SER A 89 3.41 -8.09 34.66
N GLY A 90 2.44 -9.01 34.55
CA GLY A 90 1.05 -8.71 34.27
C GLY A 90 0.77 -8.22 32.85
N THR A 91 1.82 -8.08 32.04
CA THR A 91 1.72 -7.59 30.66
C THR A 91 1.25 -8.68 29.68
N ARG A 92 0.61 -8.25 28.60
CA ARG A 92 0.26 -9.14 27.47
C ARG A 92 1.44 -9.23 26.52
N VAL A 93 1.87 -10.45 26.22
CA VAL A 93 2.92 -10.75 25.25
C VAL A 93 2.34 -11.53 24.10
N ALA A 94 2.69 -11.15 22.87
CA ALA A 94 2.29 -11.86 21.67
C ALA A 94 2.92 -13.29 21.69
N GLU A 95 2.08 -14.33 21.52
CA GLU A 95 2.51 -15.73 21.54
C GLU A 95 2.59 -16.28 20.12
N SER A 96 1.54 -16.13 19.32
CA SER A 96 1.46 -16.66 17.96
C SER A 96 0.53 -15.85 17.08
N LEU A 97 0.79 -15.89 15.77
CA LEU A 97 -0.08 -15.34 14.75
C LEU A 97 -0.83 -16.47 14.03
N GLU A 98 -2.13 -16.37 13.95
CA GLU A 98 -2.96 -17.26 13.13
C GLU A 98 -2.86 -16.85 11.65
N VAL A 99 -1.84 -17.35 10.98
CA VAL A 99 -1.44 -16.90 9.64
C VAL A 99 -2.56 -17.08 8.62
N ALA A 100 -3.24 -18.22 8.60
CA ALA A 100 -4.31 -18.47 7.64
C ALA A 100 -5.46 -17.48 7.79
N ARG A 101 -5.88 -17.21 9.02
CA ARG A 101 -6.94 -16.24 9.30
C ARG A 101 -6.51 -14.80 9.05
N TYR A 102 -5.27 -14.46 9.41
CA TYR A 102 -4.68 -13.15 9.09
C TYR A 102 -4.70 -12.87 7.59
N ARG A 103 -4.28 -13.82 6.78
CA ARG A 103 -4.30 -13.72 5.31
C ARG A 103 -5.71 -13.54 4.77
N SER A 104 -6.67 -14.29 5.29
CA SER A 104 -8.08 -14.16 4.90
C SER A 104 -8.65 -12.80 5.31
N GLN A 105 -8.29 -12.29 6.46
CA GLN A 105 -8.72 -10.98 6.91
C GLN A 105 -8.14 -9.85 6.07
N LEU A 106 -6.88 -9.93 5.66
CA LEU A 106 -6.28 -8.95 4.76
C LEU A 106 -7.04 -8.86 3.43
N ILE A 107 -7.42 -10.00 2.85
CA ILE A 107 -8.18 -10.05 1.60
C ILE A 107 -9.58 -9.46 1.81
N TYR A 108 -10.23 -9.80 2.92
CA TYR A 108 -11.54 -9.25 3.27
C TYR A 108 -11.50 -7.73 3.40
N GLU A 109 -10.55 -7.18 4.16
CA GLU A 109 -10.40 -5.74 4.36
C GLU A 109 -9.98 -5.00 3.09
N ALA A 110 -9.15 -5.62 2.25
CA ALA A 110 -8.71 -5.04 0.99
C ALA A 110 -9.79 -5.03 -0.09
N THR A 111 -10.78 -5.90 0.00
CA THR A 111 -11.92 -5.90 -0.95
C THR A 111 -12.70 -4.60 -0.83
N VAL A 112 -12.97 -3.93 -1.94
CA VAL A 112 -13.77 -2.69 -1.94
C VAL A 112 -15.15 -2.93 -1.35
N ASP A 113 -15.72 -1.95 -0.67
CA ASP A 113 -16.93 -2.11 0.14
C ASP A 113 -18.10 -2.69 -0.66
N GLU A 114 -18.34 -2.21 -1.88
CA GLU A 114 -19.41 -2.73 -2.74
C GLU A 114 -19.26 -4.22 -3.04
N ASP A 115 -18.04 -4.67 -3.34
CA ASP A 115 -17.78 -6.07 -3.67
C ASP A 115 -17.77 -6.93 -2.41
N ARG A 116 -17.32 -6.38 -1.28
CA ARG A 116 -17.35 -7.03 0.02
C ARG A 116 -18.78 -7.36 0.45
N GLU A 117 -19.67 -6.39 0.37
CA GLU A 117 -21.08 -6.57 0.70
C GLU A 117 -21.76 -7.62 -0.17
N LYS A 118 -21.46 -7.65 -1.47
CA LYS A 118 -22.06 -8.59 -2.41
C LYS A 118 -21.50 -10.01 -2.29
N ILE A 119 -20.22 -10.15 -2.00
CA ILE A 119 -19.48 -11.42 -2.07
C ILE A 119 -19.22 -11.97 -0.67
N TRP A 120 -18.43 -11.26 0.14
CA TRP A 120 -17.96 -11.78 1.42
C TRP A 120 -19.01 -11.66 2.52
N ASP A 121 -19.82 -10.62 2.52
CA ASP A 121 -20.94 -10.43 3.46
C ASP A 121 -22.26 -11.00 2.96
N ASN A 122 -22.19 -11.89 1.99
CA ASN A 122 -23.35 -12.57 1.45
C ASN A 122 -23.88 -13.63 2.42
N ARG A 123 -24.94 -13.29 3.13
CA ARG A 123 -25.54 -14.18 4.15
C ARG A 123 -26.11 -15.49 3.61
N ALA A 124 -26.58 -15.49 2.36
CA ALA A 124 -27.03 -16.73 1.72
C ALA A 124 -25.86 -17.71 1.50
N ALA A 125 -24.70 -17.18 1.13
CA ALA A 125 -23.47 -17.97 1.03
C ALA A 125 -23.00 -18.47 2.41
N TRP A 126 -23.07 -17.64 3.44
CA TRP A 126 -22.74 -18.05 4.82
C TRP A 126 -23.57 -19.24 5.26
N ASN A 127 -24.87 -19.18 5.04
CA ASN A 127 -25.78 -20.25 5.42
C ASN A 127 -25.51 -21.55 4.67
N LYS A 128 -25.26 -21.45 3.35
CA LYS A 128 -25.00 -22.64 2.53
C LYS A 128 -23.66 -23.31 2.82
N LEU A 129 -22.65 -22.51 3.15
CA LEU A 129 -21.29 -22.99 3.43
C LEU A 129 -21.02 -23.17 4.94
N ASN A 130 -22.03 -22.89 5.77
CA ASN A 130 -21.98 -23.02 7.22
C ASN A 130 -20.80 -22.24 7.85
N VAL A 131 -20.65 -20.98 7.45
CA VAL A 131 -19.68 -20.03 8.00
C VAL A 131 -20.37 -18.91 8.75
N LEU A 132 -19.66 -18.24 9.65
CA LEU A 132 -20.23 -17.25 10.56
C LEU A 132 -20.06 -15.80 10.11
N ASN A 133 -19.07 -15.55 9.24
CA ASN A 133 -18.71 -14.19 8.79
C ASN A 133 -18.00 -14.22 7.45
N GLY A 134 -17.73 -13.02 6.91
CA GLY A 134 -17.08 -12.86 5.62
C GLY A 134 -15.64 -13.33 5.58
N ILE A 135 -14.89 -13.26 6.69
CA ILE A 135 -13.50 -13.73 6.77
C ILE A 135 -13.46 -15.25 6.66
N ASP A 136 -14.37 -15.94 7.36
CA ASP A 136 -14.52 -17.39 7.26
C ASP A 136 -14.93 -17.81 5.84
N LEU A 137 -15.74 -16.99 5.16
CA LEU A 137 -16.11 -17.22 3.77
C LEU A 137 -14.91 -17.13 2.83
N VAL A 138 -14.05 -16.12 2.99
CA VAL A 138 -12.78 -16.01 2.24
C VAL A 138 -11.94 -17.28 2.44
N GLU A 139 -11.84 -17.76 3.65
CA GLU A 139 -11.02 -18.93 4.00
C GLU A 139 -11.54 -20.22 3.34
N VAL A 140 -12.84 -20.40 3.29
CA VAL A 140 -13.49 -21.58 2.68
C VAL A 140 -13.47 -21.51 1.14
N VAL A 141 -13.64 -20.34 0.56
CA VAL A 141 -13.78 -20.14 -0.89
C VAL A 141 -12.43 -20.16 -1.61
N LEU A 142 -11.42 -19.49 -1.06
CA LEU A 142 -10.13 -19.32 -1.72
C LEU A 142 -9.13 -20.41 -1.33
N LYS A 143 -8.44 -20.95 -2.33
CA LYS A 143 -7.32 -21.88 -2.11
C LYS A 143 -6.09 -21.11 -1.60
N ALA A 144 -5.18 -21.81 -0.94
CA ALA A 144 -3.95 -21.22 -0.40
C ALA A 144 -3.14 -20.47 -1.45
N GLY A 145 -2.94 -21.04 -2.62
CA GLY A 145 -2.22 -20.40 -3.72
C GLY A 145 -2.96 -19.20 -4.33
N GLU A 146 -4.28 -19.23 -4.34
CA GLU A 146 -5.10 -18.07 -4.75
C GLU A 146 -4.95 -16.92 -3.76
N LYS A 147 -4.94 -17.21 -2.44
CA LYS A 147 -4.66 -16.21 -1.41
C LYS A 147 -3.27 -15.61 -1.56
N ASP A 148 -2.25 -16.42 -1.81
CA ASP A 148 -0.87 -15.96 -2.03
C ASP A 148 -0.80 -14.97 -3.20
N ALA A 149 -1.41 -15.30 -4.32
CA ALA A 149 -1.43 -14.45 -5.51
C ALA A 149 -2.16 -13.10 -5.26
N ILE A 150 -3.27 -13.13 -4.53
CA ILE A 150 -4.02 -11.92 -4.17
C ILE A 150 -3.21 -11.04 -3.23
N LEU A 151 -2.55 -11.63 -2.23
CA LEU A 151 -1.75 -10.90 -1.26
C LEU A 151 -0.49 -10.30 -1.89
N GLU A 152 0.12 -10.98 -2.85
CA GLU A 152 1.22 -10.42 -3.64
C GLU A 152 0.78 -9.16 -4.39
N LYS A 153 -0.40 -9.19 -5.02
CA LYS A 153 -0.99 -8.01 -5.67
C LYS A 153 -1.33 -6.91 -4.68
N LEU A 154 -1.86 -7.27 -3.52
CA LEU A 154 -2.16 -6.32 -2.45
C LEU A 154 -0.90 -5.61 -1.95
N ASP A 155 0.17 -6.35 -1.72
CA ASP A 155 1.44 -5.80 -1.28
C ASP A 155 2.05 -4.87 -2.36
N GLU A 156 1.96 -5.24 -3.63
CA GLU A 156 2.39 -4.42 -4.75
C GLU A 156 1.66 -3.07 -4.78
N ILE A 157 0.34 -3.06 -4.73
CA ILE A 157 -0.45 -1.81 -4.77
C ILE A 157 -0.39 -1.02 -3.46
N SER A 158 -0.08 -1.66 -2.35
CA SER A 158 0.12 -1.01 -1.04
C SER A 158 1.54 -0.45 -0.87
N GLY A 159 2.42 -0.59 -1.86
CA GLY A 159 3.74 0.01 -1.88
C GLY A 159 4.84 -0.79 -1.16
N TYR A 160 4.60 -2.06 -0.83
CA TYR A 160 5.62 -2.92 -0.22
C TYR A 160 6.67 -3.44 -1.22
N GLN A 161 6.42 -3.33 -2.51
CA GLN A 161 7.45 -3.54 -3.53
C GLN A 161 8.16 -2.21 -3.82
N PRO A 162 9.49 -2.18 -3.84
CA PRO A 162 10.22 -0.92 -3.90
C PRO A 162 10.07 -0.24 -5.27
N ASN A 163 9.31 0.85 -5.30
CA ASN A 163 9.37 1.87 -6.35
C ASN A 163 10.48 2.90 -6.05
N VAL A 164 11.51 2.48 -5.29
CA VAL A 164 12.65 3.34 -4.95
C VAL A 164 13.80 2.97 -5.86
N GLU A 165 14.12 3.84 -6.79
CA GLU A 165 15.34 3.73 -7.57
C GLU A 165 16.52 4.23 -6.76
N GLU A 166 17.44 3.36 -6.43
CA GLU A 166 18.73 3.72 -5.87
C GLU A 166 19.63 4.27 -7.00
N VAL A 167 19.83 5.58 -7.02
CA VAL A 167 20.78 6.19 -7.94
C VAL A 167 22.18 5.93 -7.41
N VAL A 168 22.80 4.86 -7.89
CA VAL A 168 24.22 4.60 -7.65
C VAL A 168 25.03 5.64 -8.39
N LYS A 169 25.65 6.57 -7.66
CA LYS A 169 26.70 7.43 -8.21
C LYS A 169 27.93 6.56 -8.50
N ASN A 170 28.19 6.35 -9.77
CA ASN A 170 29.50 5.86 -10.21
C ASN A 170 30.58 6.94 -10.03
#